data_d48b7c6cba1072047126542159f4aed3
#
_entry.id   d48b7c6cba1072047126542159f4aed3
#
_cell.length_a   1.000
_cell.length_b   1.000
_cell.length_c   1.000
_cell.angle_alpha   90.00
_cell.angle_beta   90.00
_cell.angle_gamma   90.00
#
_symmetry.space_group_name_H-M   'P 1'
#
loop_
_entity.id
_entity.type
_entity.pdbx_description
1 polymer ?
#
loop_
_entity_poly.entity_id
_entity_poly.type
_entity_poly.pdbx_seq_one_letter_code
_entity_poly.pdbx_strand_id
1 'polypeptide(L)'
;MKNPINEKIIIYYILMPKKTRKNKKIKNKTCKKRVFTKKHYNAGDGMLTSVWGPAMWHYLHAMSFNYPVKPTIKEKKDYKNFVISLQDVLPCKYCRINLKNNFKQYPLQSCHMKNRETFSKYIYNLHEIVNKMLDNQSNLTYSDVRERYEHFRSRCTKNDSPKLINLNITKKRKKNKEKGCTEPLYGKKAKCVINIVPQDNKSNNMIINKDCIKKIKID
;
A
#
# COMPACT_ATOMS: atom_id res chain seq x y z
N MET A 1 29.73 8.95 9.17
CA MET A 1 29.06 7.63 9.05
C MET A 1 27.58 7.84 9.39
N LYS A 2 26.71 7.95 8.39
CA LYS A 2 25.26 8.12 8.59
C LYS A 2 24.60 6.75 8.40
N ASN A 3 23.94 6.23 9.44
CA ASN A 3 23.20 4.97 9.40
C ASN A 3 21.92 5.13 8.58
N PRO A 4 21.57 4.19 7.69
CA PRO A 4 20.30 4.20 7.00
C PRO A 4 19.18 3.88 7.99
N ILE A 5 18.16 4.73 8.00
CA ILE A 5 16.92 4.54 8.77
C ILE A 5 16.13 3.43 8.09
N ASN A 6 16.03 2.31 8.76
CA ASN A 6 15.29 1.15 8.31
C ASN A 6 13.96 1.07 9.06
N GLU A 7 12.83 1.33 8.40
CA GLU A 7 11.49 1.20 8.98
C GLU A 7 10.81 -0.10 8.51
N LYS A 8 10.33 -0.89 9.44
CA LYS A 8 9.47 -2.06 9.18
C LYS A 8 8.01 -1.60 9.12
N ILE A 9 7.35 -1.84 8.02
CA ILE A 9 5.93 -1.60 7.88
C ILE A 9 5.23 -2.94 7.71
N ILE A 10 4.42 -3.33 8.69
CA ILE A 10 3.65 -4.59 8.75
C ILE A 10 2.17 -4.26 8.97
N ILE A 11 1.25 -4.50 7.99
CA ILE A 11 -0.21 -4.32 8.17
C ILE A 11 -0.81 -5.58 8.80
N TYR A 12 -1.38 -5.46 10.00
CA TYR A 12 -2.23 -6.47 10.61
C TYR A 12 -3.68 -6.24 10.20
N TYR A 13 -4.23 -7.10 9.33
CA TYR A 13 -5.67 -7.29 9.30
C TYR A 13 -6.05 -8.21 10.47
N ILE A 14 -6.61 -7.64 11.54
CA ILE A 14 -7.13 -8.40 12.67
C ILE A 14 -8.39 -9.13 12.20
N LEU A 15 -8.27 -10.42 11.87
CA LEU A 15 -9.39 -11.34 11.87
C LEU A 15 -9.69 -11.67 13.35
N MET A 16 -10.67 -10.99 13.93
CA MET A 16 -11.13 -11.34 15.28
C MET A 16 -11.68 -12.76 15.33
N PRO A 17 -11.17 -13.65 16.20
CA PRO A 17 -11.82 -14.92 16.44
C PRO A 17 -13.16 -14.68 17.13
N LYS A 18 -14.25 -15.26 16.60
CA LYS A 18 -15.57 -15.22 17.25
C LYS A 18 -15.52 -16.01 18.54
N LYS A 19 -15.42 -15.33 19.69
CA LYS A 19 -15.64 -15.93 21.00
C LYS A 19 -17.14 -16.19 21.20
N THR A 20 -17.49 -17.44 21.46
CA THR A 20 -18.80 -17.89 21.93
C THR A 20 -19.21 -17.10 23.18
N ARG A 21 -20.39 -16.49 23.13
CA ARG A 21 -21.00 -15.75 24.26
C ARG A 21 -21.31 -16.68 25.40
N LYS A 22 -20.56 -16.64 26.50
CA LYS A 22 -21.04 -17.00 27.82
C LYS A 22 -21.58 -15.73 28.48
N ASN A 23 -22.86 -15.72 28.85
CA ASN A 23 -23.53 -14.63 29.56
C ASN A 23 -22.81 -14.38 30.89
N LYS A 24 -21.98 -13.37 30.99
CA LYS A 24 -21.50 -12.79 32.24
C LYS A 24 -22.19 -11.46 32.45
N LYS A 25 -22.84 -11.32 33.64
CA LYS A 25 -23.45 -10.07 34.17
C LYS A 25 -22.50 -8.89 33.88
N ILE A 26 -22.99 -7.92 33.12
CA ILE A 26 -22.27 -6.68 32.82
C ILE A 26 -22.23 -5.86 34.10
N LYS A 27 -21.09 -5.87 34.81
CA LYS A 27 -20.77 -4.83 35.78
C LYS A 27 -20.58 -3.52 35.01
N ASN A 28 -21.29 -2.47 35.37
CA ASN A 28 -21.19 -1.13 34.81
C ASN A 28 -19.73 -0.72 34.70
N LYS A 29 -19.16 -0.83 33.47
CA LYS A 29 -17.85 -0.26 33.18
C LYS A 29 -18.04 1.25 33.10
N THR A 30 -17.50 1.98 34.06
CA THR A 30 -17.31 3.42 33.96
C THR A 30 -16.80 3.78 32.56
N CYS A 31 -17.56 4.61 31.86
CA CYS A 31 -17.21 5.10 30.52
C CYS A 31 -15.82 5.75 30.62
N LYS A 32 -14.79 5.10 30.07
CA LYS A 32 -13.45 5.66 30.08
C LYS A 32 -13.50 7.04 29.41
N LYS A 33 -13.09 8.05 30.17
CA LYS A 33 -13.03 9.46 29.71
C LYS A 33 -12.38 9.50 28.33
N ARG A 34 -13.03 10.11 27.34
CA ARG A 34 -12.48 10.21 25.99
C ARG A 34 -11.14 10.95 26.06
N VAL A 35 -10.09 10.34 25.52
CA VAL A 35 -8.74 10.93 25.49
C VAL A 35 -8.70 12.19 24.63
N PHE A 36 -9.56 12.27 23.59
CA PHE A 36 -9.59 13.38 22.66
C PHE A 36 -10.81 14.27 22.88
N THR A 37 -10.59 15.58 22.99
CA THR A 37 -11.62 16.61 23.08
C THR A 37 -12.03 17.06 21.67
N LYS A 38 -13.18 17.81 21.57
CA LYS A 38 -13.59 18.46 20.33
C LYS A 38 -12.50 19.40 19.77
N LYS A 39 -11.74 20.08 20.65
CA LYS A 39 -10.61 20.92 20.29
C LYS A 39 -9.51 20.12 19.56
N HIS A 40 -9.16 18.94 20.09
CA HIS A 40 -8.17 18.07 19.45
C HIS A 40 -8.65 17.56 18.09
N TYR A 41 -9.94 17.20 17.98
CA TYR A 41 -10.53 16.76 16.71
C TYR A 41 -10.48 17.81 15.62
N ASN A 42 -10.68 19.08 15.99
CA ASN A 42 -10.69 20.20 15.04
C ASN A 42 -9.31 20.81 14.79
N ALA A 43 -8.26 20.34 15.48
CA ALA A 43 -6.90 20.83 15.33
C ALA A 43 -6.09 19.97 14.35
N GLY A 44 -5.07 20.57 13.77
CA GLY A 44 -4.07 19.88 12.96
C GLY A 44 -4.22 20.08 11.46
N ASP A 45 -3.09 20.03 10.77
CA ASP A 45 -2.96 20.22 9.32
C ASP A 45 -2.82 18.90 8.56
N GLY A 46 -2.94 17.76 9.26
CA GLY A 46 -2.88 16.44 8.66
C GLY A 46 -2.43 15.34 9.61
N MET A 47 -2.12 14.19 9.03
CA MET A 47 -1.68 12.98 9.72
C MET A 47 -0.15 12.81 9.61
N LEU A 48 0.46 12.13 10.57
CA LEU A 48 1.90 11.86 10.57
C LEU A 48 2.35 11.14 9.29
N THR A 49 3.17 11.81 8.50
CA THR A 49 3.66 11.30 7.20
C THR A 49 4.46 10.01 7.36
N SER A 50 5.23 9.87 8.43
CA SER A 50 5.99 8.65 8.75
C SER A 50 5.10 7.41 8.96
N VAL A 51 3.81 7.60 9.28
CA VAL A 51 2.86 6.49 9.49
C VAL A 51 2.20 6.07 8.19
N TRP A 52 1.68 7.01 7.39
CA TRP A 52 0.91 6.67 6.19
C TRP A 52 1.75 6.69 4.89
N GLY A 53 2.82 7.50 4.85
CA GLY A 53 3.62 7.73 3.65
C GLY A 53 4.24 6.46 3.06
N PRO A 54 4.93 5.63 3.85
CA PRO A 54 5.50 4.37 3.35
C PRO A 54 4.44 3.43 2.78
N ALA A 55 3.27 3.31 3.42
CA ALA A 55 2.16 2.50 2.92
C ALA A 55 1.61 3.03 1.59
N MET A 56 1.52 4.36 1.45
CA MET A 56 1.08 5.01 0.22
C MET A 56 2.07 4.77 -0.93
N TRP A 57 3.36 4.90 -0.68
CA TRP A 57 4.39 4.60 -1.69
C TRP A 57 4.37 3.13 -2.10
N HIS A 58 4.21 2.22 -1.12
CA HIS A 58 4.06 0.80 -1.43
C HIS A 58 2.84 0.55 -2.34
N TYR A 59 1.70 1.18 -2.05
CA TYR A 59 0.50 1.09 -2.89
C TYR A 59 0.75 1.64 -4.30
N LEU A 60 1.36 2.84 -4.43
CA LEU A 60 1.63 3.46 -5.71
C LEU A 60 2.55 2.61 -6.59
N HIS A 61 3.60 2.02 -6.02
CA HIS A 61 4.45 1.08 -6.74
C HIS A 61 3.68 -0.19 -7.15
N ALA A 62 2.97 -0.84 -6.23
CA ALA A 62 2.18 -2.03 -6.55
C ALA A 62 1.17 -1.75 -7.67
N MET A 63 0.46 -0.61 -7.62
CA MET A 63 -0.47 -0.16 -8.65
C MET A 63 0.23 0.07 -9.99
N SER A 64 1.38 0.76 -9.99
CA SER A 64 2.10 1.09 -11.22
C SER A 64 2.70 -0.15 -11.90
N PHE A 65 3.25 -1.09 -11.13
CA PHE A 65 3.73 -2.38 -11.66
C PHE A 65 2.59 -3.31 -12.09
N ASN A 66 1.35 -3.03 -11.68
CA ASN A 66 0.16 -3.72 -12.17
C ASN A 66 -0.55 -2.98 -13.33
N TYR A 67 -0.09 -1.80 -13.71
CA TYR A 67 -0.64 -1.05 -14.85
C TYR A 67 -0.66 -1.92 -16.12
N PRO A 68 -1.69 -1.83 -16.99
CA PRO A 68 -1.77 -2.62 -18.22
C PRO A 68 -0.55 -2.45 -19.12
N VAL A 69 -0.12 -3.53 -19.77
CA VAL A 69 0.96 -3.49 -20.79
C VAL A 69 0.49 -2.74 -22.03
N LYS A 70 -0.77 -2.92 -22.39
CA LYS A 70 -1.45 -2.21 -23.50
C LYS A 70 -2.69 -1.51 -22.94
N PRO A 71 -2.53 -0.33 -22.31
CA PRO A 71 -3.64 0.36 -21.67
C PRO A 71 -4.59 0.96 -22.70
N THR A 72 -5.89 0.87 -22.45
CA THR A 72 -6.93 1.59 -23.17
C THR A 72 -6.87 3.10 -22.86
N ILE A 73 -7.54 3.91 -23.68
CA ILE A 73 -7.67 5.37 -23.45
C ILE A 73 -8.31 5.63 -22.07
N LYS A 74 -9.33 4.87 -21.70
CA LYS A 74 -10.01 4.98 -20.41
C LYS A 74 -9.05 4.69 -19.25
N GLU A 75 -8.31 3.58 -19.31
CA GLU A 75 -7.35 3.23 -18.25
C GLU A 75 -6.25 4.28 -18.10
N LYS A 76 -5.70 4.81 -19.21
CA LYS A 76 -4.73 5.91 -19.17
C LYS A 76 -5.30 7.12 -18.42
N LYS A 77 -6.54 7.51 -18.71
CA LYS A 77 -7.22 8.63 -18.05
C LYS A 77 -7.45 8.36 -16.56
N ASP A 78 -7.97 7.17 -16.22
CA ASP A 78 -8.31 6.82 -14.84
C ASP A 78 -7.06 6.81 -13.94
N TYR A 79 -5.98 6.14 -14.36
CA TYR A 79 -4.72 6.11 -13.61
C TYR A 79 -4.06 7.50 -13.51
N LYS A 80 -4.07 8.27 -14.59
CA LYS A 80 -3.56 9.64 -14.59
C LYS A 80 -4.33 10.53 -13.61
N ASN A 81 -5.66 10.50 -13.66
CA ASN A 81 -6.52 11.28 -12.78
C ASN A 81 -6.31 10.89 -11.31
N PHE A 82 -6.20 9.59 -11.02
CA PHE A 82 -5.92 9.10 -9.67
C PHE A 82 -4.60 9.69 -9.13
N VAL A 83 -3.50 9.60 -9.90
CA VAL A 83 -2.20 10.11 -9.44
C VAL A 83 -2.22 11.63 -9.27
N ILE A 84 -2.82 12.36 -10.21
CA ILE A 84 -2.91 13.83 -10.12
C ILE A 84 -3.75 14.25 -8.93
N SER A 85 -4.87 13.57 -8.63
CA SER A 85 -5.74 13.92 -7.51
C SER A 85 -5.06 13.83 -6.14
N LEU A 86 -3.97 13.07 -6.01
CA LEU A 86 -3.22 12.95 -4.77
C LEU A 86 -2.70 14.31 -4.27
N GLN A 87 -2.38 15.24 -5.17
CA GLN A 87 -1.94 16.60 -4.80
C GLN A 87 -2.99 17.38 -4.00
N ASP A 88 -4.25 16.94 -4.03
CA ASP A 88 -5.35 17.61 -3.33
C ASP A 88 -5.88 16.84 -2.12
N VAL A 89 -5.66 15.52 -2.07
CA VAL A 89 -6.24 14.63 -1.06
C VAL A 89 -5.25 13.97 -0.10
N LEU A 90 -3.93 14.12 -0.30
CA LEU A 90 -2.96 13.57 0.65
C LEU A 90 -3.24 14.09 2.07
N PRO A 91 -3.17 13.21 3.11
CA PRO A 91 -3.51 13.56 4.48
C PRO A 91 -2.41 14.37 5.18
N CYS A 92 -1.80 15.31 4.46
CA CYS A 92 -0.77 16.22 4.94
C CYS A 92 -0.77 17.49 4.08
N LYS A 93 -0.96 18.65 4.68
CA LYS A 93 -0.98 19.94 3.98
C LYS A 93 0.31 20.20 3.19
N TYR A 94 1.46 20.04 3.83
CA TYR A 94 2.75 20.25 3.16
C TYR A 94 3.02 19.25 2.06
N CYS A 95 2.58 18.00 2.23
CA CYS A 95 2.73 16.97 1.20
C CYS A 95 1.93 17.33 -0.06
N ARG A 96 0.71 17.90 0.08
CA ARG A 96 -0.08 18.38 -1.05
C ARG A 96 0.60 19.53 -1.78
N ILE A 97 1.15 20.51 -1.04
CA ILE A 97 1.89 21.64 -1.61
C ILE A 97 3.12 21.15 -2.37
N ASN A 98 3.92 20.28 -1.74
CA ASN A 98 5.14 19.73 -2.34
C ASN A 98 4.82 18.91 -3.58
N LEU A 99 3.78 18.07 -3.55
CA LEU A 99 3.38 17.26 -4.71
C LEU A 99 2.92 18.14 -5.89
N LYS A 100 2.20 19.25 -5.62
CA LYS A 100 1.87 20.24 -6.66
C LYS A 100 3.11 20.84 -7.31
N ASN A 101 4.13 21.16 -6.50
CA ASN A 101 5.40 21.68 -7.01
C ASN A 101 6.18 20.63 -7.79
N ASN A 102 6.20 19.38 -7.31
CA ASN A 102 6.84 18.27 -8.01
C ASN A 102 6.16 18.01 -9.37
N PHE A 103 4.83 18.10 -9.47
CA PHE A 103 4.13 17.97 -10.74
C PHE A 103 4.37 19.12 -11.72
N LYS A 104 4.69 20.33 -11.22
CA LYS A 104 5.14 21.44 -12.11
C LYS A 104 6.51 21.15 -12.71
N GLN A 105 7.43 20.57 -11.93
CA GLN A 105 8.80 20.26 -12.38
C GLN A 105 8.85 18.95 -13.18
N TYR A 106 8.07 17.96 -12.79
CA TYR A 106 8.02 16.63 -13.39
C TYR A 106 6.56 16.20 -13.66
N PRO A 107 5.92 16.77 -14.69
CA PRO A 107 4.51 16.53 -14.97
C PRO A 107 4.24 15.11 -15.48
N LEU A 108 3.11 14.51 -15.08
CA LEU A 108 2.66 13.23 -15.62
C LEU A 108 2.10 13.42 -17.04
N GLN A 109 2.94 13.21 -18.04
CA GLN A 109 2.61 13.38 -19.44
C GLN A 109 2.06 12.10 -20.08
N SER A 110 1.50 12.20 -21.29
CA SER A 110 0.94 11.06 -22.03
C SER A 110 1.98 9.98 -22.38
N CYS A 111 3.25 10.36 -22.58
CA CYS A 111 4.35 9.41 -22.82
C CYS A 111 4.57 8.47 -21.63
N HIS A 112 4.39 8.94 -20.40
CA HIS A 112 4.49 8.12 -19.20
C HIS A 112 3.34 7.10 -19.08
N MET A 113 2.19 7.37 -19.71
CA MET A 113 1.03 6.50 -19.72
C MET A 113 1.02 5.46 -20.87
N LYS A 114 2.12 5.34 -21.61
CA LYS A 114 2.21 4.49 -22.81
C LYS A 114 2.01 3.00 -22.47
N ASN A 115 2.67 2.52 -21.43
CA ASN A 115 2.62 1.13 -20.99
C ASN A 115 3.05 1.01 -19.51
N ARG A 116 3.05 -0.23 -18.99
CA ARG A 116 3.44 -0.55 -17.61
C ARG A 116 4.84 -0.04 -17.26
N GLU A 117 5.82 -0.23 -18.15
CA GLU A 117 7.20 0.17 -17.90
C GLU A 117 7.35 1.67 -17.76
N THR A 118 6.79 2.45 -18.70
CA THR A 118 6.88 3.91 -18.66
C THR A 118 6.16 4.49 -17.44
N PHE A 119 5.01 3.93 -17.06
CA PHE A 119 4.26 4.41 -15.91
C PHE A 119 4.92 4.03 -14.57
N SER A 120 5.40 2.80 -14.41
CA SER A 120 6.11 2.41 -13.19
C SER A 120 7.43 3.14 -13.01
N LYS A 121 8.15 3.42 -14.12
CA LYS A 121 9.35 4.25 -14.10
C LYS A 121 9.05 5.70 -13.71
N TYR A 122 7.91 6.26 -14.17
CA TYR A 122 7.46 7.57 -13.71
C TYR A 122 7.22 7.61 -12.20
N ILE A 123 6.49 6.64 -11.65
CA ILE A 123 6.23 6.56 -10.19
C ILE A 123 7.53 6.38 -9.40
N TYR A 124 8.47 5.57 -9.89
CA TYR A 124 9.79 5.43 -9.29
C TYR A 124 10.54 6.78 -9.26
N ASN A 125 10.61 7.48 -10.38
CA ASN A 125 11.29 8.77 -10.48
C ASN A 125 10.63 9.83 -9.58
N LEU A 126 9.30 9.86 -9.51
CA LEU A 126 8.57 10.74 -8.60
C LEU A 126 8.91 10.45 -7.12
N HIS A 127 9.05 9.17 -6.75
CA HIS A 127 9.49 8.79 -5.41
C HIS A 127 10.92 9.27 -5.13
N GLU A 128 11.84 9.11 -6.08
CA GLU A 128 13.22 9.58 -5.94
C GLU A 128 13.31 11.12 -5.84
N ILE A 129 12.45 11.87 -6.54
CA ILE A 129 12.33 13.33 -6.37
C ILE A 129 11.92 13.67 -4.94
N VAL A 130 10.95 12.95 -4.37
CA VAL A 130 10.52 13.16 -2.98
C VAL A 130 11.61 12.74 -1.99
N ASN A 131 12.29 11.62 -2.22
CA ASN A 131 13.44 11.18 -1.41
C ASN A 131 14.52 12.25 -1.38
N LYS A 132 14.91 12.76 -2.55
CA LYS A 132 15.92 13.83 -2.67
C LYS A 132 15.50 15.11 -1.93
N MET A 133 14.23 15.51 -2.04
CA MET A 133 13.69 16.66 -1.33
C MET A 133 13.75 16.50 0.20
N LEU A 134 13.67 15.27 0.70
CA LEU A 134 13.72 14.92 2.12
C LEU A 134 15.13 14.54 2.60
N ASP A 135 16.15 14.74 1.76
CA ASP A 135 17.55 14.31 2.03
C ASP A 135 17.66 12.81 2.36
N ASN A 136 16.77 12.01 1.81
CA ASN A 136 16.79 10.56 1.91
C ASN A 136 17.38 9.96 0.63
N GLN A 137 18.21 8.91 0.78
CA GLN A 137 18.73 8.15 -0.36
C GLN A 137 18.21 6.70 -0.26
N SER A 138 17.47 6.26 -1.26
CA SER A 138 16.96 4.88 -1.28
C SER A 138 18.05 3.88 -1.61
N ASN A 139 19.09 4.29 -2.35
CA ASN A 139 20.15 3.44 -2.93
C ASN A 139 19.61 2.27 -3.77
N LEU A 140 18.35 2.34 -4.21
CA LEU A 140 17.70 1.33 -5.02
C LEU A 140 17.55 1.84 -6.45
N THR A 141 18.01 1.06 -7.41
CA THR A 141 17.78 1.34 -8.82
C THR A 141 16.32 1.00 -9.20
N TYR A 142 15.87 1.51 -10.34
CA TYR A 142 14.56 1.11 -10.89
C TYR A 142 14.47 -0.41 -11.10
N SER A 143 15.58 -1.06 -11.47
CA SER A 143 15.64 -2.52 -11.65
C SER A 143 15.37 -3.25 -10.33
N ASP A 144 16.00 -2.81 -9.23
CA ASP A 144 15.80 -3.39 -7.90
C ASP A 144 14.36 -3.27 -7.44
N VAL A 145 13.76 -2.09 -7.64
CA VAL A 145 12.36 -1.85 -7.29
C VAL A 145 11.44 -2.70 -8.17
N ARG A 146 11.71 -2.79 -9.48
CA ARG A 146 10.95 -3.64 -10.40
C ARG A 146 10.99 -5.10 -9.99
N GLU A 147 12.16 -5.65 -9.71
CA GLU A 147 12.32 -7.04 -9.26
C GLU A 147 11.49 -7.29 -8.00
N ARG A 148 11.61 -6.42 -7.01
CA ARG A 148 10.84 -6.51 -5.75
C ARG A 148 9.34 -6.60 -5.98
N TYR A 149 8.77 -5.74 -6.85
CA TYR A 149 7.32 -5.73 -7.08
C TYR A 149 6.85 -6.84 -8.04
N GLU A 150 7.72 -7.34 -8.93
CA GLU A 150 7.41 -8.53 -9.74
C GLU A 150 7.21 -9.79 -8.89
N HIS A 151 7.88 -9.92 -7.73
CA HIS A 151 7.65 -11.03 -6.79
C HIS A 151 6.24 -11.02 -6.19
N PHE A 152 5.54 -9.88 -6.16
CA PHE A 152 4.17 -9.79 -5.65
C PHE A 152 3.10 -10.11 -6.69
N ARG A 153 3.48 -10.51 -7.90
CA ARG A 153 2.49 -10.88 -8.91
C ARG A 153 1.69 -12.09 -8.49
N SER A 154 0.41 -12.00 -8.78
CA SER A 154 -0.54 -13.07 -8.49
C SER A 154 -1.27 -13.51 -9.75
N ARG A 155 -1.85 -14.72 -9.67
CA ARG A 155 -2.84 -15.21 -10.62
C ARG A 155 -4.20 -14.93 -10.02
N CYS A 156 -5.06 -14.25 -10.77
CA CYS A 156 -6.47 -14.24 -10.44
C CYS A 156 -7.04 -15.64 -10.76
N THR A 157 -7.72 -16.25 -9.79
CA THR A 157 -8.43 -17.50 -10.04
C THR A 157 -9.43 -17.26 -11.17
N LYS A 158 -9.21 -17.93 -12.30
CA LYS A 158 -10.14 -17.91 -13.43
C LYS A 158 -11.50 -18.42 -12.98
N ASN A 159 -12.53 -17.78 -13.47
CA ASN A 159 -13.94 -18.08 -13.37
C ASN A 159 -14.60 -17.55 -12.10
N ASP A 160 -15.20 -16.39 -12.26
CA ASP A 160 -16.65 -16.24 -12.21
C ASP A 160 -16.97 -14.77 -12.44
N SER A 161 -17.85 -14.50 -13.39
CA SER A 161 -18.61 -13.24 -13.46
C SER A 161 -19.01 -12.86 -12.03
N PRO A 162 -19.00 -11.57 -11.63
CA PRO A 162 -19.42 -11.18 -10.30
C PRO A 162 -20.88 -11.62 -10.12
N LYS A 163 -21.10 -12.81 -9.54
CA LYS A 163 -22.42 -13.20 -9.06
C LYS A 163 -22.73 -12.26 -7.92
N LEU A 164 -23.73 -11.42 -8.12
CA LEU A 164 -24.33 -10.62 -7.06
C LEU A 164 -24.45 -11.47 -5.81
N ILE A 165 -23.83 -11.01 -4.72
CA ILE A 165 -23.85 -11.71 -3.44
C ILE A 165 -25.27 -11.60 -2.90
N ASN A 166 -26.07 -12.64 -3.09
CA ASN A 166 -27.32 -12.80 -2.36
C ASN A 166 -27.03 -12.99 -0.88
N LEU A 167 -27.39 -11.99 -0.09
CA LEU A 167 -27.18 -11.91 1.37
C LEU A 167 -28.07 -12.86 2.17
N ASN A 168 -28.51 -13.99 1.65
CA ASN A 168 -29.25 -15.00 2.42
C ASN A 168 -28.26 -15.90 3.18
N ILE A 169 -27.98 -15.47 4.41
CA ILE A 169 -27.09 -16.10 5.37
C ILE A 169 -27.83 -17.22 6.11
N THR A 170 -27.79 -18.42 5.60
CA THR A 170 -27.88 -19.65 6.46
C THR A 170 -27.45 -20.89 5.66
N LYS A 171 -26.15 -21.07 5.39
CA LYS A 171 -25.60 -22.40 5.05
C LYS A 171 -24.16 -22.51 5.56
N LYS A 172 -23.82 -23.63 6.23
CA LYS A 172 -22.46 -23.99 6.69
C LYS A 172 -21.44 -23.65 5.61
N ARG A 173 -20.52 -22.69 5.89
CA ARG A 173 -19.44 -22.32 4.99
C ARG A 173 -18.55 -23.55 4.74
N LYS A 174 -18.73 -24.21 3.59
CA LYS A 174 -17.63 -24.95 2.96
C LYS A 174 -16.48 -23.92 2.83
N LYS A 175 -15.24 -24.31 3.15
CA LYS A 175 -14.05 -23.45 2.92
C LYS A 175 -14.02 -23.08 1.44
N ASN A 176 -14.73 -22.02 1.06
CA ASN A 176 -14.69 -21.50 -0.29
C ASN A 176 -13.27 -20.97 -0.51
N LYS A 177 -12.62 -21.46 -1.55
CA LYS A 177 -11.36 -20.94 -2.03
C LYS A 177 -11.50 -19.42 -2.18
N GLU A 178 -10.64 -18.67 -1.55
CA GLU A 178 -10.65 -17.21 -1.57
C GLU A 178 -10.59 -16.73 -3.02
N LYS A 179 -11.56 -15.90 -3.44
CA LYS A 179 -11.63 -15.41 -4.82
C LYS A 179 -10.79 -14.16 -4.98
N GLY A 180 -10.21 -13.96 -6.15
CA GLY A 180 -9.41 -12.78 -6.47
C GLY A 180 -7.95 -13.12 -6.79
N CYS A 181 -7.09 -12.10 -6.73
CA CYS A 181 -5.65 -12.21 -6.97
C CYS A 181 -4.93 -12.73 -5.71
N THR A 182 -5.26 -13.93 -5.26
CA THR A 182 -4.81 -14.52 -3.98
C THR A 182 -3.78 -15.63 -4.15
N GLU A 183 -3.55 -16.11 -5.38
CA GLU A 183 -2.56 -17.14 -5.67
C GLU A 183 -1.27 -16.49 -6.19
N PRO A 184 -0.12 -16.63 -5.52
CA PRO A 184 1.12 -16.03 -5.98
C PRO A 184 1.58 -16.66 -7.29
N LEU A 185 2.18 -15.85 -8.17
CA LEU A 185 2.85 -16.36 -9.37
C LEU A 185 4.18 -17.00 -9.02
N TYR A 186 4.85 -16.49 -7.99
CA TYR A 186 6.15 -16.94 -7.48
C TYR A 186 6.10 -17.11 -5.96
N GLY A 187 6.91 -18.04 -5.43
CA GLY A 187 7.05 -18.22 -3.98
C GLY A 187 5.78 -18.73 -3.28
N LYS A 188 5.71 -18.49 -1.99
CA LYS A 188 4.57 -18.84 -1.13
C LYS A 188 3.59 -17.70 -1.01
N LYS A 189 2.33 -18.02 -0.70
CA LYS A 189 1.30 -17.02 -0.38
C LYS A 189 1.76 -16.16 0.79
N ALA A 190 1.94 -14.86 0.53
CA ALA A 190 2.40 -13.89 1.50
C ALA A 190 1.25 -13.01 2.00
N LYS A 191 1.42 -12.44 3.19
CA LYS A 191 0.60 -11.36 3.72
C LYS A 191 1.49 -10.18 4.08
N CYS A 192 1.02 -8.97 3.79
CA CYS A 192 1.68 -7.76 4.25
C CYS A 192 1.32 -7.50 5.71
N VAL A 193 2.32 -7.12 6.53
CA VAL A 193 2.17 -6.77 7.94
C VAL A 193 2.87 -5.41 8.13
N ILE A 194 2.19 -4.37 8.63
CA ILE A 194 2.78 -3.05 8.94
C ILE A 194 2.90 -2.91 10.46
N ASN A 195 4.13 -2.72 10.98
CA ASN A 195 4.39 -2.32 12.35
C ASN A 195 4.53 -0.80 12.42
N ILE A 196 3.68 -0.15 13.21
CA ILE A 196 3.84 1.25 13.56
C ILE A 196 4.60 1.27 14.89
N VAL A 197 5.84 1.74 14.85
CA VAL A 197 6.76 1.77 15.99
C VAL A 197 7.16 3.20 16.32
N PRO A 198 7.64 3.50 17.54
CA PRO A 198 8.24 4.79 17.85
C PRO A 198 9.35 5.14 16.85
N GLN A 199 9.52 6.44 16.55
CA GLN A 199 10.44 6.92 15.50
C GLN A 199 11.92 6.63 15.79
N ASP A 200 12.28 6.47 17.04
CA ASP A 200 13.61 6.09 17.50
C ASP A 200 13.96 4.61 17.30
N ASN A 201 12.95 3.79 16.97
CA ASN A 201 13.15 2.38 16.68
C ASN A 201 13.76 2.18 15.28
N LYS A 202 15.03 1.78 15.22
CA LYS A 202 15.79 1.51 13.99
C LYS A 202 15.44 0.13 13.40
N SER A 203 14.21 -0.09 12.96
CA SER A 203 13.82 -1.34 12.29
C SER A 203 13.75 -1.17 10.78
N ASN A 204 13.98 -2.25 10.01
CA ASN A 204 13.94 -2.22 8.54
C ASN A 204 12.54 -1.94 8.00
N ASN A 205 12.40 -1.04 7.02
CA ASN A 205 11.13 -0.62 6.43
C ASN A 205 10.36 -1.73 5.73
N MET A 206 11.06 -2.63 5.06
CA MET A 206 10.44 -3.71 4.31
C MET A 206 11.34 -4.95 4.33
N ILE A 207 10.83 -6.03 4.91
CA ILE A 207 11.47 -7.35 4.85
C ILE A 207 10.55 -8.28 4.10
N ILE A 208 11.06 -8.82 2.97
CA ILE A 208 10.39 -9.89 2.24
C ILE A 208 10.99 -11.21 2.71
N ASN A 209 10.13 -12.13 3.18
CA ASN A 209 10.57 -13.46 3.54
C ASN A 209 11.07 -14.20 2.28
N LYS A 210 12.21 -14.87 2.37
CA LYS A 210 12.83 -15.62 1.26
C LYS A 210 11.90 -16.67 0.65
N ASP A 211 10.98 -17.25 1.42
CA ASP A 211 9.98 -18.19 0.92
C ASP A 211 8.93 -17.56 -0.01
N CYS A 212 8.76 -16.23 0.07
CA CYS A 212 7.83 -15.47 -0.78
C CYS A 212 8.49 -14.95 -2.07
N ILE A 213 9.79 -15.19 -2.25
CA ILE A 213 10.57 -14.77 -3.40
C ILE A 213 10.78 -15.97 -4.32
N LYS A 214 10.80 -15.73 -5.63
CA LYS A 214 11.17 -16.75 -6.63
C LYS A 214 12.60 -17.23 -6.34
N LYS A 215 12.77 -18.53 -6.14
CA LYS A 215 14.11 -19.12 -6.08
C LYS A 215 14.69 -19.14 -7.52
N ILE A 216 15.82 -18.49 -7.72
CA ILE A 216 16.61 -18.63 -8.94
C ILE A 216 17.24 -20.04 -8.84
N LYS A 217 16.91 -20.93 -9.78
CA LYS A 217 17.69 -22.14 -9.97
C LYS A 217 19.01 -21.68 -10.56
N ILE A 218 20.08 -21.85 -9.82
CA ILE A 218 21.45 -21.77 -10.35
C ILE A 218 21.64 -23.14 -10.98
N ASP A 219 21.56 -23.21 -12.31
CA ASP A 219 21.95 -24.37 -13.10
C ASP A 219 23.45 -24.44 -13.15
#